data_d6dad6e1830fdbd865ebdf75800337d9
#
_entry.id   d6dad6e1830fdbd865ebdf75800337d9
#
_cell.length_a   1.000
_cell.length_b   1.000
_cell.length_c   1.000
_cell.angle_alpha   90.00
_cell.angle_beta   90.00
_cell.angle_gamma   90.00
#
_symmetry.space_group_name_H-M   'P 1'
#
loop_
_entity.id
_entity.type
_entity.pdbx_description
1 polymer ?
#
loop_
_entity_poly.entity_id
_entity_poly.type
_entity_poly.pdbx_seq_one_letter_code
_entity_poly.pdbx_strand_id
1 'polypeptide(L)'
;MGILEGKKILVTGVLTDTSIAFHVARLAQEEGAEIVLTSFGRAMSITTRIAGRLPKPAPVIELDVTNDEHLATLADRVKEHLPHLDGVVHSIGFAPESALGGKFLSTEWPDVATAVQVSAYSYKSLTMACKPLFPATGASVVGMDFDAQVAGQSMTGWVLLRPPSNPPIAI
;
A
#
# COMPACT_ATOMS: atom_id res chain seq x y z
N MET A 1 25.11 -1.08 10.86
CA MET A 1 24.63 -1.45 9.53
C MET A 1 23.23 -2.00 9.73
N GLY A 2 22.22 -1.32 9.21
CA GLY A 2 20.84 -1.72 9.37
C GLY A 2 20.49 -2.93 8.50
N ILE A 3 19.45 -3.66 8.86
CA ILE A 3 19.02 -4.86 8.10
C ILE A 3 18.49 -4.53 6.70
N LEU A 4 18.14 -3.26 6.44
CA LEU A 4 17.66 -2.76 5.14
C LEU A 4 18.67 -1.82 4.46
N GLU A 5 19.93 -1.87 4.85
CA GLU A 5 20.97 -1.00 4.29
C GLU A 5 21.02 -1.10 2.77
N GLY A 6 20.87 0.05 2.09
CA GLY A 6 20.87 0.17 0.63
C GLY A 6 19.62 -0.36 -0.08
N LYS A 7 18.63 -0.90 0.65
CA LYS A 7 17.37 -1.36 0.07
C LYS A 7 16.49 -0.20 -0.39
N LYS A 8 15.76 -0.41 -1.47
CA LYS A 8 14.89 0.58 -2.10
C LYS A 8 13.44 0.12 -2.02
N ILE A 9 12.61 0.88 -1.32
CA ILE A 9 11.27 0.43 -0.93
C ILE A 9 10.21 1.47 -1.29
N LEU A 10 9.16 1.04 -1.96
CA LEU A 10 7.95 1.83 -2.16
C LEU A 10 6.96 1.53 -1.04
N VAL A 11 6.46 2.56 -0.35
CA VAL A 11 5.48 2.42 0.74
C VAL A 11 4.21 3.20 0.39
N THR A 12 3.09 2.51 0.42
CA THR A 12 1.77 3.09 0.19
C THR A 12 1.01 3.33 1.50
N GLY A 13 0.00 4.19 1.51
CA GLY A 13 -0.93 4.34 2.62
C GLY A 13 -0.45 5.20 3.80
N VAL A 14 0.58 6.02 3.62
CA VAL A 14 1.04 6.97 4.63
C VAL A 14 0.12 8.19 4.64
N LEU A 15 -0.85 8.23 5.56
CA LEU A 15 -1.81 9.33 5.69
C LEU A 15 -1.59 10.18 6.95
N THR A 16 -1.12 9.57 8.02
CA THR A 16 -0.85 10.25 9.31
C THR A 16 0.46 9.73 9.90
N ASP A 17 1.03 10.49 10.83
CA ASP A 17 2.21 10.06 11.59
C ASP A 17 1.91 8.94 12.62
N THR A 18 0.65 8.62 12.82
CA THR A 18 0.18 7.48 13.62
C THR A 18 -0.18 6.25 12.79
N SER A 19 -0.15 6.34 11.45
CA SER A 19 -0.45 5.21 10.58
C SER A 19 0.63 4.13 10.67
N ILE A 20 0.25 2.87 10.54
CA ILE A 20 1.19 1.74 10.50
C ILE A 20 2.20 1.96 9.35
N ALA A 21 1.73 2.39 8.18
CA ALA A 21 2.58 2.68 7.02
C ALA A 21 3.66 3.75 7.31
N PHE A 22 3.35 4.78 8.12
CA PHE A 22 4.34 5.77 8.52
C PHE A 22 5.44 5.14 9.37
N HIS A 23 5.07 4.31 10.35
CA HIS A 23 6.06 3.63 11.20
C HIS A 23 6.90 2.62 10.42
N VAL A 24 6.30 1.92 9.44
CA VAL A 24 7.05 1.05 8.52
C VAL A 24 8.07 1.87 7.71
N ALA A 25 7.64 3.00 7.12
CA ALA A 25 8.52 3.90 6.37
C ALA A 25 9.66 4.46 7.23
N ARG A 26 9.33 4.90 8.46
CA ARG A 26 10.30 5.43 9.43
C ARG A 26 11.35 4.37 9.80
N LEU A 27 10.91 3.19 10.23
CA LEU A 27 11.79 2.11 10.61
C LEU A 27 12.65 1.62 9.42
N ALA A 28 12.07 1.55 8.22
CA ALA A 28 12.83 1.19 7.02
C ALA A 28 14.00 2.17 6.78
N GLN A 29 13.78 3.47 6.94
CA GLN A 29 14.84 4.46 6.82
C GLN A 29 15.86 4.38 7.96
N GLU A 30 15.44 4.14 9.19
CA GLU A 30 16.32 3.94 10.35
C GLU A 30 17.23 2.72 10.14
N GLU A 31 16.72 1.68 9.45
CA GLU A 31 17.45 0.48 9.07
C GLU A 31 18.25 0.61 7.75
N GLY A 32 18.31 1.81 7.18
CA GLY A 32 19.19 2.14 6.05
C GLY A 32 18.52 2.09 4.67
N ALA A 33 17.20 1.89 4.58
CA ALA A 33 16.51 1.90 3.30
C ALA A 33 16.33 3.32 2.73
N GLU A 34 16.30 3.40 1.41
CA GLU A 34 15.78 4.54 0.65
C GLU A 34 14.32 4.27 0.28
N ILE A 35 13.43 5.24 0.48
CA ILE A 35 12.00 5.03 0.27
C ILE A 35 11.37 6.07 -0.64
N VAL A 36 10.32 5.65 -1.33
CA VAL A 36 9.35 6.49 -2.03
C VAL A 36 7.97 6.20 -1.48
N LEU A 37 7.17 7.23 -1.27
CA LEU A 37 5.79 7.11 -0.82
C LEU A 37 4.83 7.31 -1.99
N THR A 38 3.60 6.79 -1.84
CA THR A 38 2.51 7.12 -2.77
C THR A 38 1.29 7.65 -2.03
N SER A 39 0.55 8.50 -2.71
CA SER A 39 -0.73 9.04 -2.27
C SER A 39 -1.55 9.49 -3.47
N PHE A 40 -2.78 9.93 -3.31
CA PHE A 40 -3.58 10.45 -4.41
C PHE A 40 -4.58 11.52 -3.99
N GLY A 41 -5.02 12.33 -4.97
CA GLY A 41 -6.08 13.31 -4.77
C GLY A 41 -5.83 14.25 -3.59
N ARG A 42 -6.83 14.42 -2.74
CA ARG A 42 -6.75 15.30 -1.56
C ARG A 42 -5.71 14.86 -0.53
N ALA A 43 -5.36 13.59 -0.50
CA ALA A 43 -4.38 13.06 0.45
C ALA A 43 -2.93 13.43 0.07
N MET A 44 -2.66 13.85 -1.17
CA MET A 44 -1.31 14.23 -1.62
C MET A 44 -0.66 15.27 -0.71
N SER A 45 -1.36 16.37 -0.43
CA SER A 45 -0.82 17.44 0.43
C SER A 45 -0.58 16.97 1.87
N ILE A 46 -1.44 16.08 2.37
CA ILE A 46 -1.32 15.50 3.71
C ILE A 46 -0.09 14.60 3.77
N THR A 47 0.02 13.65 2.84
CA THR A 47 1.15 12.71 2.78
C THR A 47 2.48 13.44 2.58
N THR A 48 2.53 14.46 1.71
CA THR A 48 3.75 15.27 1.50
C THR A 48 4.20 15.95 2.79
N ARG A 49 3.26 16.52 3.55
CA ARG A 49 3.57 17.13 4.85
C ARG A 49 4.06 16.08 5.87
N ILE A 50 3.45 14.91 5.90
CA ILE A 50 3.82 13.82 6.81
C ILE A 50 5.17 13.21 6.40
N ALA A 51 5.46 13.09 5.11
CA ALA A 51 6.76 12.65 4.61
C ALA A 51 7.93 13.49 5.14
N GLY A 52 7.71 14.79 5.37
CA GLY A 52 8.71 15.68 5.98
C GLY A 52 9.03 15.38 7.45
N ARG A 53 8.25 14.50 8.13
CA ARG A 53 8.49 14.06 9.51
C ARG A 53 9.29 12.75 9.60
N LEU A 54 9.57 12.13 8.47
CA LEU A 54 10.44 10.95 8.40
C LEU A 54 11.90 11.35 8.70
N PRO A 55 12.76 10.41 9.14
CA PRO A 55 14.19 10.67 9.38
C PRO A 55 14.89 11.32 8.19
N LYS A 56 14.49 10.94 6.98
CA LYS A 56 14.87 11.59 5.73
C LYS A 56 13.57 11.90 4.96
N PRO A 57 13.35 13.16 4.50
CA PRO A 57 12.20 13.46 3.67
C PRO A 57 12.12 12.52 2.46
N ALA A 58 10.95 11.92 2.22
CA ALA A 58 10.75 10.97 1.13
C ALA A 58 9.93 11.62 0.01
N PRO A 59 10.25 11.34 -1.27
CA PRO A 59 9.40 11.75 -2.39
C PRO A 59 8.02 11.11 -2.29
N VAL A 60 6.99 11.81 -2.74
CA VAL A 60 5.61 11.33 -2.80
C VAL A 60 5.14 11.35 -4.24
N ILE A 61 4.82 10.19 -4.78
CA ILE A 61 4.32 10.00 -6.14
C ILE A 61 2.80 9.87 -6.09
N GLU A 62 2.08 10.54 -6.99
CA GLU A 62 0.64 10.39 -7.09
C GLU A 62 0.29 9.00 -7.63
N LEU A 63 -0.54 8.26 -6.91
CA LEU A 63 -1.01 6.94 -7.29
C LEU A 63 -2.42 6.70 -6.75
N ASP A 64 -3.41 6.73 -7.63
CA ASP A 64 -4.71 6.13 -7.41
C ASP A 64 -4.68 4.72 -8.00
N VAL A 65 -4.87 3.70 -7.18
CA VAL A 65 -4.82 2.28 -7.59
C VAL A 65 -6.02 1.85 -8.44
N THR A 66 -7.00 2.71 -8.61
CA THR A 66 -8.15 2.53 -9.51
C THR A 66 -7.95 3.20 -10.86
N ASN A 67 -6.88 3.98 -11.03
CA ASN A 67 -6.54 4.69 -12.25
C ASN A 67 -5.48 3.90 -13.04
N ASP A 68 -5.88 3.39 -14.20
CA ASP A 68 -5.01 2.57 -15.06
C ASP A 68 -3.78 3.36 -15.58
N GLU A 69 -3.91 4.66 -15.85
CA GLU A 69 -2.80 5.51 -16.29
C GLU A 69 -1.77 5.70 -15.16
N HIS A 70 -2.24 5.91 -13.93
CA HIS A 70 -1.36 6.00 -12.77
C HIS A 70 -0.56 4.70 -12.56
N LEU A 71 -1.20 3.56 -12.76
CA LEU A 71 -0.53 2.25 -12.66
C LEU A 71 0.44 2.03 -13.82
N ALA A 72 0.04 2.36 -15.05
CA ALA A 72 0.87 2.17 -16.25
C ALA A 72 2.15 3.01 -16.23
N THR A 73 2.11 4.21 -15.65
CA THR A 73 3.25 5.14 -15.58
C THR A 73 4.06 5.05 -14.27
N LEU A 74 3.61 4.25 -13.31
CA LEU A 74 4.21 4.19 -11.97
C LEU A 74 5.70 3.88 -12.00
N ALA A 75 6.10 2.87 -12.78
CA ALA A 75 7.51 2.45 -12.84
C ALA A 75 8.44 3.58 -13.32
N ASP A 76 8.02 4.34 -14.32
CA ASP A 76 8.84 5.44 -14.85
C ASP A 76 8.95 6.58 -13.83
N ARG A 77 7.86 6.93 -13.16
CA ARG A 77 7.85 7.95 -12.11
C ARG A 77 8.67 7.53 -10.88
N VAL A 78 8.67 6.25 -10.52
CA VAL A 78 9.53 5.75 -9.43
C VAL A 78 11.00 5.82 -9.82
N LYS A 79 11.35 5.53 -11.09
CA LYS A 79 12.73 5.62 -11.59
C LYS A 79 13.36 7.01 -11.46
N GLU A 80 12.56 8.06 -11.43
CA GLU A 80 13.06 9.42 -11.20
C GLU A 80 13.70 9.58 -9.81
N HIS A 81 13.37 8.68 -8.88
CA HIS A 81 13.82 8.73 -7.48
C HIS A 81 14.65 7.51 -7.07
N LEU A 82 14.25 6.31 -7.50
CA LEU A 82 14.88 5.04 -7.16
C LEU A 82 15.14 4.21 -8.42
N PRO A 83 16.37 3.73 -8.67
CA PRO A 83 16.71 3.00 -9.90
C PRO A 83 16.05 1.62 -10.00
N HIS A 84 15.68 1.03 -8.87
CA HIS A 84 15.00 -0.27 -8.75
C HIS A 84 14.19 -0.32 -7.45
N LEU A 85 13.43 -1.39 -7.26
CA LEU A 85 12.70 -1.67 -6.02
C LEU A 85 13.06 -3.06 -5.48
N ASP A 86 13.61 -3.11 -4.26
CA ASP A 86 13.80 -4.35 -3.49
C ASP A 86 12.52 -4.75 -2.74
N GLY A 87 11.64 -3.78 -2.48
CA GLY A 87 10.42 -4.03 -1.74
C GLY A 87 9.27 -3.07 -2.07
N VAL A 88 8.06 -3.58 -1.89
CA VAL A 88 6.80 -2.81 -1.98
C VAL A 88 5.96 -3.12 -0.76
N VAL A 89 5.49 -2.08 -0.07
CA VAL A 89 4.56 -2.21 1.05
C VAL A 89 3.19 -1.70 0.62
N HIS A 90 2.24 -2.63 0.52
CA HIS A 90 0.85 -2.32 0.23
C HIS A 90 0.08 -2.15 1.55
N SER A 91 -0.19 -0.90 1.90
CA SER A 91 -0.97 -0.51 3.09
C SER A 91 -2.17 0.35 2.68
N ILE A 92 -2.92 -0.16 1.69
CA ILE A 92 -4.10 0.49 1.13
C ILE A 92 -5.33 -0.34 1.49
N GLY A 93 -6.36 0.34 1.98
CA GLY A 93 -7.65 -0.25 2.22
C GLY A 93 -8.73 0.82 2.19
N PHE A 94 -9.84 0.51 1.54
CA PHE A 94 -11.00 1.39 1.47
C PHE A 94 -12.27 0.57 1.30
N ALA A 95 -13.33 0.98 1.99
CA ALA A 95 -14.68 0.54 1.72
C ALA A 95 -15.63 1.75 1.78
N PRO A 96 -16.62 1.85 0.88
CA PRO A 96 -17.68 2.85 0.99
C PRO A 96 -18.42 2.75 2.33
N GLU A 97 -18.97 3.86 2.80
CA GLU A 97 -19.72 3.91 4.08
C GLU A 97 -20.90 2.94 4.11
N SER A 98 -21.55 2.71 2.96
CA SER A 98 -22.62 1.73 2.77
C SER A 98 -22.20 0.28 3.06
N ALA A 99 -20.89 -0.03 2.91
CA ALA A 99 -20.34 -1.35 3.19
C ALA A 99 -19.77 -1.50 4.62
N LEU A 100 -19.92 -0.47 5.46
CA LEU A 100 -19.40 -0.44 6.83
C LEU A 100 -20.52 -0.46 7.88
N GLY A 101 -20.16 -0.68 9.15
CA GLY A 101 -21.06 -0.54 10.28
C GLY A 101 -22.18 -1.58 10.33
N GLY A 102 -21.93 -2.80 9.89
CA GLY A 102 -22.93 -3.89 9.96
C GLY A 102 -23.96 -3.90 8.81
N LYS A 103 -23.78 -3.05 7.80
CA LYS A 103 -24.71 -2.91 6.66
C LYS A 103 -24.45 -3.92 5.53
N PHE A 104 -23.69 -4.97 5.76
CA PHE A 104 -23.25 -5.91 4.72
C PHE A 104 -24.37 -6.45 3.84
N LEU A 105 -25.51 -6.84 4.44
CA LEU A 105 -26.64 -7.42 3.69
C LEU A 105 -27.37 -6.41 2.80
N SER A 106 -27.19 -5.11 3.03
CA SER A 106 -27.78 -4.03 2.22
C SER A 106 -26.79 -3.35 1.28
N THR A 107 -25.54 -3.81 1.26
CA THR A 107 -24.50 -3.22 0.39
C THR A 107 -24.71 -3.66 -1.06
N GLU A 108 -24.76 -2.70 -1.96
CA GLU A 108 -24.92 -2.97 -3.39
C GLU A 108 -23.60 -3.37 -4.04
N TRP A 109 -23.68 -4.08 -5.17
CA TRP A 109 -22.51 -4.59 -5.88
C TRP A 109 -21.46 -3.53 -6.24
N PRO A 110 -21.80 -2.31 -6.72
CA PRO A 110 -20.78 -1.29 -7.03
C PRO A 110 -19.89 -0.94 -5.83
N ASP A 111 -20.46 -0.91 -4.63
CA ASP A 111 -19.73 -0.60 -3.40
C ASP A 111 -18.84 -1.79 -2.98
N VAL A 112 -19.34 -3.01 -3.13
CA VAL A 112 -18.53 -4.23 -2.92
C VAL A 112 -17.38 -4.27 -3.92
N ALA A 113 -17.64 -4.01 -5.19
CA ALA A 113 -16.63 -4.00 -6.24
C ALA A 113 -15.52 -2.96 -5.94
N THR A 114 -15.91 -1.76 -5.49
CA THR A 114 -14.97 -0.72 -5.08
C THR A 114 -14.10 -1.18 -3.91
N ALA A 115 -14.72 -1.77 -2.88
CA ALA A 115 -13.98 -2.26 -1.72
C ALA A 115 -12.98 -3.37 -2.10
N VAL A 116 -13.40 -4.32 -2.96
CA VAL A 116 -12.53 -5.39 -3.47
C VAL A 116 -11.40 -4.82 -4.33
N GLN A 117 -11.72 -3.91 -5.25
CA GLN A 117 -10.74 -3.32 -6.16
C GLN A 117 -9.65 -2.58 -5.38
N VAL A 118 -10.03 -1.71 -4.44
CA VAL A 118 -9.08 -0.86 -3.73
C VAL A 118 -8.32 -1.64 -2.65
N SER A 119 -8.97 -2.56 -1.93
CA SER A 119 -8.36 -3.18 -0.76
C SER A 119 -7.64 -4.50 -1.07
N ALA A 120 -8.08 -5.26 -2.08
CA ALA A 120 -7.54 -6.57 -2.40
C ALA A 120 -6.88 -6.63 -3.78
N TYR A 121 -7.62 -6.28 -4.84
CA TYR A 121 -7.12 -6.40 -6.21
C TYR A 121 -5.95 -5.44 -6.49
N SER A 122 -5.94 -4.28 -5.83
CA SER A 122 -4.85 -3.31 -5.95
C SER A 122 -3.48 -3.86 -5.51
N TYR A 123 -3.45 -4.86 -4.62
CA TYR A 123 -2.21 -5.56 -4.28
C TYR A 123 -1.56 -6.20 -5.52
N LYS A 124 -2.36 -6.90 -6.33
CA LYS A 124 -1.89 -7.46 -7.62
C LYS A 124 -1.54 -6.37 -8.61
N SER A 125 -2.40 -5.35 -8.76
CA SER A 125 -2.18 -4.27 -9.73
C SER A 125 -0.93 -3.48 -9.42
N LEU A 126 -0.70 -3.12 -8.17
CA LEU A 126 0.52 -2.45 -7.70
C LEU A 126 1.77 -3.31 -7.93
N THR A 127 1.70 -4.61 -7.60
CA THR A 127 2.80 -5.54 -7.83
C THR A 127 3.19 -5.57 -9.30
N MET A 128 2.21 -5.67 -10.21
CA MET A 128 2.47 -5.70 -11.65
C MET A 128 3.00 -4.37 -12.18
N ALA A 129 2.52 -3.24 -11.67
CA ALA A 129 3.03 -1.91 -12.01
C ALA A 129 4.49 -1.70 -11.56
N CYS A 130 4.88 -2.27 -10.42
CA CYS A 130 6.25 -2.18 -9.90
C CYS A 130 7.19 -3.25 -10.48
N LYS A 131 6.66 -4.33 -11.05
CA LYS A 131 7.47 -5.47 -11.56
C LYS A 131 8.64 -5.08 -12.49
N PRO A 132 8.52 -4.10 -13.39
CA PRO A 132 9.64 -3.67 -14.24
C PRO A 132 10.84 -3.11 -13.46
N LEU A 133 10.65 -2.75 -12.18
CA LEU A 133 11.70 -2.23 -11.29
C LEU A 133 12.33 -3.30 -10.42
N PHE A 134 11.82 -4.52 -10.43
CA PHE A 134 12.35 -5.59 -9.58
C PHE A 134 13.68 -6.08 -10.13
N PRO A 135 14.71 -6.22 -9.29
CA PRO A 135 15.98 -6.80 -9.70
C PRO A 135 15.83 -8.28 -10.04
N ALA A 136 16.77 -8.81 -10.83
CA ALA A 136 16.75 -10.24 -11.23
C ALA A 136 16.81 -11.20 -10.01
N THR A 137 17.30 -10.72 -8.88
CA THR A 137 17.33 -11.46 -7.61
C THR A 137 15.97 -11.54 -6.92
N GLY A 138 14.95 -10.88 -7.47
CA GLY A 138 13.61 -10.77 -6.90
C GLY A 138 13.41 -9.56 -6.01
N ALA A 139 12.16 -9.33 -5.62
CA ALA A 139 11.75 -8.28 -4.68
C ALA A 139 10.68 -8.85 -3.72
N SER A 140 10.51 -8.20 -2.58
CA SER A 140 9.46 -8.56 -1.62
C SER A 140 8.27 -7.64 -1.76
N VAL A 141 7.06 -8.21 -1.82
CA VAL A 141 5.81 -7.44 -1.76
C VAL A 141 5.06 -7.83 -0.49
N VAL A 142 4.84 -6.87 0.39
CA VAL A 142 4.20 -7.08 1.69
C VAL A 142 2.87 -6.36 1.72
N GLY A 143 1.78 -7.09 1.97
CA GLY A 143 0.45 -6.52 2.20
C GLY A 143 0.14 -6.40 3.68
N MET A 144 -0.41 -5.25 4.09
CA MET A 144 -0.95 -5.08 5.44
C MET A 144 -2.37 -5.63 5.48
N ASP A 145 -2.63 -6.49 6.46
CA ASP A 145 -3.89 -7.21 6.58
C ASP A 145 -4.44 -7.22 8.00
N PHE A 146 -5.72 -7.56 8.11
CA PHE A 146 -6.39 -7.81 9.38
C PHE A 146 -6.29 -9.29 9.75
N ASP A 147 -6.22 -9.57 11.04
CA ASP A 147 -6.47 -10.93 11.52
C ASP A 147 -7.94 -11.30 11.27
N ALA A 148 -8.16 -12.26 10.37
CA ALA A 148 -9.48 -12.74 9.96
C ALA A 148 -9.96 -13.96 10.76
N GLN A 149 -9.27 -14.36 11.83
CA GLN A 149 -9.67 -15.50 12.67
C GLN A 149 -10.97 -15.22 13.46
N VAL A 150 -11.25 -13.93 13.71
CA VAL A 150 -12.45 -13.51 14.42
C VAL A 150 -13.16 -12.39 13.65
N ALA A 151 -14.40 -12.62 13.23
CA ALA A 151 -15.24 -11.58 12.64
C ALA A 151 -15.81 -10.69 13.74
N GLY A 152 -15.37 -9.42 13.81
CA GLY A 152 -16.05 -8.41 14.64
C GLY A 152 -17.39 -7.99 14.04
N GLN A 153 -18.40 -7.74 14.90
CA GLN A 153 -19.74 -7.31 14.44
C GLN A 153 -19.75 -6.04 13.58
N SER A 154 -18.75 -5.17 13.73
CA SER A 154 -18.64 -3.91 12.96
C SER A 154 -17.84 -4.04 11.65
N MET A 155 -17.22 -5.19 11.38
CA MET A 155 -16.28 -5.38 10.27
C MET A 155 -16.81 -6.32 9.17
N THR A 156 -18.10 -6.52 9.08
CA THR A 156 -18.75 -7.55 8.24
C THR A 156 -18.42 -7.45 6.75
N GLY A 157 -18.15 -6.26 6.21
CA GLY A 157 -17.75 -6.09 4.80
C GLY A 157 -16.28 -6.42 4.51
N TRP A 158 -15.40 -6.29 5.48
CA TRP A 158 -13.97 -6.50 5.30
C TRP A 158 -13.53 -7.96 5.43
N VAL A 159 -14.24 -8.74 6.23
CA VAL A 159 -13.92 -10.16 6.51
C VAL A 159 -14.08 -11.04 5.27
N LEU A 160 -14.97 -10.68 4.34
CA LEU A 160 -15.15 -11.43 3.10
C LEU A 160 -14.06 -11.21 2.06
N LEU A 161 -13.24 -10.17 2.20
CA LEU A 161 -12.23 -9.81 1.22
C LEU A 161 -10.94 -10.61 1.38
N ARG A 162 -10.82 -11.42 2.44
CA ARG A 162 -9.60 -12.20 2.69
C ARG A 162 -9.89 -13.62 3.20
N PRO A 163 -9.41 -14.65 2.49
CA PRO A 163 -9.46 -16.01 3.00
C PRO A 163 -8.52 -16.17 4.21
N PRO A 164 -8.89 -17.00 5.19
CA PRO A 164 -8.01 -17.31 6.30
C PRO A 164 -6.72 -17.98 5.80
N SER A 165 -5.60 -17.50 6.29
CA SER A 165 -4.26 -18.10 6.15
C SER A 165 -3.79 -18.41 4.73
N ASN A 166 -3.15 -17.44 4.07
CA ASN A 166 -2.11 -17.75 3.09
C ASN A 166 -0.77 -17.18 3.56
N PRO A 167 0.32 -17.97 3.49
CA PRO A 167 1.66 -17.46 3.76
C PRO A 167 2.03 -16.36 2.73
N PRO A 168 2.98 -15.49 3.04
CA PRO A 168 3.44 -14.48 2.10
C PRO A 168 3.88 -15.15 0.80
N ILE A 169 3.33 -14.69 -0.31
CA ILE A 169 3.73 -15.15 -1.63
C ILE A 169 5.09 -14.51 -1.93
N ALA A 170 6.14 -15.32 -1.90
CA ALA A 170 7.42 -14.97 -2.48
C ALA A 170 7.27 -15.03 -4.01
N ILE A 171 7.53 -13.92 -4.70
CA ILE A 171 7.59 -13.80 -6.16
C ILE A 171 9.04 -13.58 -6.58
#